data_dd1e98f84790d5325a85d18704ea7d8d
#
_entry.id   dd1e98f84790d5325a85d18704ea7d8d
#
_cell.length_a   1.000
_cell.length_b   1.000
_cell.length_c   1.000
_cell.angle_alpha   90.00
_cell.angle_beta   90.00
_cell.angle_gamma   90.00
#
_symmetry.space_group_name_H-M   'P 1'
#
loop_
_entity.id
_entity.type
_entity.pdbx_description
1 polymer ?
#
loop_
_entity_poly.entity_id
_entity_poly.type
_entity_poly.pdbx_seq_one_letter_code
_entity_poly.pdbx_strand_id
1 'polypeptide(L)'
;MWKEINEQSKILFNNCFNKKLIVTCAESCTGGMLASSIVSISGSSAIFKSSVVTYSNDMKSKILNIPLKLINENGAVSKIIAYNMASNVLNLMSADISIAVTGIAGPS
;
A
#
# COMPACT_ATOMS: atom_id res chain seq x y z
N MET A 1 17.51 -4.36 -9.50
CA MET A 1 16.36 -3.95 -8.67
C MET A 1 15.02 -4.48 -9.18
N TRP A 2 14.68 -4.24 -10.44
CA TRP A 2 13.41 -4.74 -10.97
C TRP A 2 13.30 -6.26 -11.00
N LYS A 3 14.42 -6.95 -11.20
CA LYS A 3 14.44 -8.41 -11.17
C LYS A 3 14.00 -8.96 -9.80
N GLU A 4 14.54 -8.39 -8.74
CA GLU A 4 14.22 -8.79 -7.37
C GLU A 4 12.78 -8.45 -7.01
N ILE A 5 12.32 -7.26 -7.41
CA ILE A 5 10.93 -6.85 -7.20
C ILE A 5 9.98 -7.81 -7.92
N ASN A 6 10.31 -8.17 -9.16
CA ASN A 6 9.50 -9.09 -9.94
C ASN A 6 9.45 -10.49 -9.30
N GLU A 7 10.58 -10.97 -8.79
CA GLU A 7 10.64 -12.25 -8.08
C GLU A 7 9.77 -12.24 -6.82
N GLN A 8 9.84 -11.17 -6.02
CA GLN A 8 9.02 -11.02 -4.83
C GLN A 8 7.54 -10.88 -5.16
N SER A 9 7.23 -10.19 -6.24
CA SER A 9 5.84 -10.04 -6.70
C SER A 9 5.25 -11.37 -7.12
N LYS A 10 6.03 -12.24 -7.75
CA LYS A 10 5.60 -13.59 -8.11
C LYS A 10 5.33 -14.45 -6.87
N ILE A 11 6.17 -14.33 -5.85
CA ILE A 11 5.97 -15.05 -4.59
C ILE A 11 4.67 -14.60 -3.92
N LEU A 12 4.45 -13.29 -3.87
CA LEU A 12 3.21 -12.73 -3.33
C LEU A 12 2.00 -13.24 -4.11
N PHE A 13 2.07 -13.18 -5.44
CA PHE A 13 0.99 -13.66 -6.30
C PHE A 13 0.66 -15.13 -6.02
N ASN A 14 1.68 -15.99 -6.02
CA ASN A 14 1.47 -17.43 -5.83
C ASN A 14 0.82 -17.71 -4.47
N ASN A 15 1.29 -17.08 -3.41
CA ASN A 15 0.74 -17.29 -2.08
C ASN A 15 -0.69 -16.81 -1.97
N CYS A 16 -1.00 -15.63 -2.50
CA CYS A 16 -2.35 -15.08 -2.45
C CYS A 16 -3.31 -15.86 -3.35
N PHE A 17 -2.86 -16.24 -4.54
CA PHE A 17 -3.68 -17.00 -5.47
C PHE A 17 -4.07 -18.36 -4.89
N ASN A 18 -3.10 -19.07 -4.34
CA ASN A 18 -3.35 -20.40 -3.77
C ASN A 18 -4.29 -20.36 -2.57
N LYS A 19 -4.22 -19.31 -1.77
CA LYS A 19 -5.06 -19.15 -0.57
C LYS A 19 -6.33 -18.36 -0.83
N LYS A 20 -6.54 -17.88 -2.06
CA LYS A 20 -7.69 -17.04 -2.45
C LYS A 20 -7.77 -15.75 -1.62
N LEU A 21 -6.64 -15.09 -1.43
CA LEU A 21 -6.54 -13.85 -0.68
C LEU A 21 -6.43 -12.65 -1.62
N ILE A 22 -7.08 -11.55 -1.25
CA ILE A 22 -7.01 -10.28 -1.96
C ILE A 22 -6.06 -9.36 -1.21
N VAL A 23 -5.08 -8.81 -1.94
CA VAL A 23 -4.13 -7.85 -1.40
C VAL A 23 -4.48 -6.45 -1.86
N THR A 24 -4.27 -5.46 -0.99
CA THR A 24 -4.41 -4.05 -1.33
C THR A 24 -3.20 -3.28 -0.79
N CYS A 25 -3.04 -2.05 -1.24
CA CYS A 25 -1.91 -1.20 -0.84
C CYS A 25 -2.37 0.22 -0.55
N ALA A 26 -1.65 0.87 0.37
CA ALA A 26 -1.72 2.30 0.57
C ALA A 26 -0.29 2.83 0.42
N GLU A 27 -0.06 3.65 -0.61
CA GLU A 27 1.28 4.16 -0.91
C GLU A 27 1.33 5.67 -0.69
N SER A 28 2.50 6.15 -0.33
CA SER A 28 2.80 7.57 -0.26
C SER A 28 4.02 7.87 -1.12
N CYS A 29 5.23 7.75 -0.57
CA CYS A 29 6.46 8.12 -1.29
C CYS A 29 6.71 7.29 -2.56
N THR A 30 6.22 6.09 -2.65
CA THR A 30 6.42 5.22 -3.81
C THR A 30 5.50 5.55 -4.98
N GLY A 31 4.46 6.34 -4.76
CA GLY A 31 3.64 6.92 -5.83
C GLY A 31 2.94 5.94 -6.76
N GLY A 32 2.69 4.71 -6.32
CA GLY A 32 2.06 3.67 -7.15
C GLY A 32 3.00 2.57 -7.62
N MET A 33 4.27 2.64 -7.28
CA MET A 33 5.27 1.66 -7.72
C MET A 33 4.98 0.26 -7.16
N LEU A 34 4.49 0.17 -5.91
CA LEU A 34 4.13 -1.11 -5.32
C LEU A 34 2.95 -1.74 -6.06
N ALA A 35 1.90 -0.98 -6.30
CA ALA A 35 0.75 -1.46 -7.08
C ALA A 35 1.18 -1.89 -8.48
N SER A 36 2.03 -1.11 -9.14
CA SER A 36 2.55 -1.44 -10.46
C SER A 36 3.33 -2.75 -10.46
N SER A 37 4.13 -3.00 -9.42
CA SER A 37 4.90 -4.24 -9.31
C SER A 37 3.99 -5.46 -9.18
N ILE A 38 2.89 -5.34 -8.44
CA ILE A 38 1.90 -6.42 -8.30
C ILE A 38 1.19 -6.66 -9.63
N VAL A 39 0.75 -5.58 -10.27
CA VAL A 39 0.00 -5.66 -11.54
C VAL A 39 0.86 -6.20 -12.69
N SER A 40 2.18 -6.08 -12.60
CA SER A 40 3.09 -6.59 -13.63
C SER A 40 3.05 -8.11 -13.77
N ILE A 41 2.53 -8.82 -12.77
CA ILE A 41 2.43 -10.28 -12.80
C ILE A 41 1.18 -10.70 -13.55
N SER A 42 1.33 -11.60 -14.53
CA SER A 42 0.21 -12.11 -15.30
C SER A 42 -0.81 -12.80 -14.39
N GLY A 43 -2.08 -12.45 -14.55
CA GLY A 43 -3.16 -13.00 -13.73
C GLY A 43 -3.39 -12.27 -12.42
N SER A 44 -2.70 -11.17 -12.17
CA SER A 44 -2.75 -10.46 -10.88
C SER A 44 -4.15 -9.95 -10.51
N SER A 45 -5.06 -9.80 -11.46
CA SER A 45 -6.44 -9.38 -11.15
C SER A 45 -7.16 -10.36 -10.23
N ALA A 46 -6.68 -11.59 -10.13
CA ALA A 46 -7.25 -12.59 -9.22
C ALA A 46 -6.93 -12.27 -7.75
N ILE A 47 -5.85 -11.51 -7.48
CA ILE A 47 -5.44 -11.20 -6.11
C ILE A 47 -5.47 -9.71 -5.79
N PHE A 48 -5.63 -8.85 -6.78
CA PHE A 48 -5.49 -7.41 -6.61
C PHE A 48 -6.63 -6.67 -7.31
N LYS A 49 -7.42 -5.93 -6.56
CA LYS A 49 -8.58 -5.20 -7.08
C LYS A 49 -8.36 -3.70 -7.10
N SER A 50 -7.76 -3.13 -6.07
CA SER A 50 -7.52 -1.70 -5.98
C SER A 50 -6.51 -1.36 -4.91
N SER A 51 -6.03 -0.13 -4.96
CA SER A 51 -5.14 0.44 -3.96
C SER A 51 -5.28 1.96 -4.02
N VAL A 52 -4.62 2.66 -3.11
CA VAL A 52 -4.63 4.12 -3.10
C VAL A 52 -3.21 4.66 -3.02
N VAL A 53 -3.03 5.84 -3.60
CA VAL A 53 -1.81 6.63 -3.44
C VAL A 53 -2.22 7.91 -2.71
N THR A 54 -1.84 8.00 -1.44
CA THR A 54 -2.13 9.16 -0.60
C THR A 54 -0.84 9.90 -0.31
N TYR A 55 -0.37 10.66 -1.29
CA TYR A 55 0.94 11.28 -1.25
C TYR A 55 1.04 12.38 -0.19
N SER A 56 -0.01 13.20 -0.06
CA SER A 56 -0.05 14.29 0.91
C SER A 56 -0.69 13.88 2.23
N ASN A 57 -0.42 14.64 3.27
CA ASN A 57 -1.06 14.43 4.58
C ASN A 57 -2.57 14.65 4.50
N ASP A 58 -3.01 15.63 3.73
CA ASP A 58 -4.44 15.90 3.54
C ASP A 58 -5.15 14.69 2.93
N MET A 59 -4.53 14.01 1.97
CA MET A 59 -5.14 12.86 1.33
C MET A 59 -5.06 11.61 2.22
N LYS A 60 -4.03 11.48 3.05
CA LYS A 60 -4.02 10.44 4.08
C LYS A 60 -5.21 10.57 5.01
N SER A 61 -5.57 11.81 5.34
CA SER A 61 -6.74 12.08 6.18
C SER A 61 -8.05 11.88 5.41
N LYS A 62 -8.16 12.47 4.24
CA LYS A 62 -9.40 12.46 3.48
C LYS A 62 -9.79 11.08 2.96
N ILE A 63 -8.85 10.34 2.40
CA ILE A 63 -9.12 9.06 1.76
C ILE A 63 -9.01 7.91 2.76
N LEU A 64 -7.97 7.93 3.59
CA LEU A 64 -7.73 6.86 4.56
C LEU A 64 -8.27 7.13 5.95
N ASN A 65 -8.91 8.28 6.11
CA ASN A 65 -9.57 8.63 7.37
C ASN A 65 -8.64 8.66 8.59
N ILE A 66 -7.39 9.07 8.35
CA ILE A 66 -6.42 9.25 9.42
C ILE A 66 -6.54 10.68 9.95
N PRO A 67 -6.79 10.89 11.25
CA PRO A 67 -6.91 12.25 11.78
C PRO A 67 -5.65 13.08 11.51
N LEU A 68 -5.81 14.29 10.99
CA LEU A 68 -4.68 15.20 10.76
C LEU A 68 -3.88 15.44 12.03
N LYS A 69 -4.56 15.51 13.16
CA LYS A 69 -3.90 15.65 14.47
C LYS A 69 -2.90 14.52 14.71
N LEU A 70 -3.29 13.29 14.41
CA LEU A 70 -2.43 12.12 14.58
C LEU A 70 -1.21 12.19 13.68
N ILE A 71 -1.41 12.62 12.42
CA ILE A 71 -0.31 12.79 11.47
C ILE A 71 0.64 13.88 11.94
N ASN A 72 0.10 15.00 12.40
CA ASN A 72 0.91 16.13 12.87
C ASN A 72 1.70 15.79 14.13
N GLU A 73 1.13 15.03 15.04
CA GLU A 73 1.79 14.63 16.29
C GLU A 73 2.90 13.61 16.07
N ASN A 74 2.73 12.69 15.13
CA ASN A 74 3.65 11.55 14.93
C ASN A 74 4.53 11.67 13.69
N GLY A 75 4.16 12.54 12.77
CA GLY A 75 4.82 12.63 11.47
C GLY A 75 4.28 11.59 10.50
N ALA A 76 4.26 11.94 9.22
CA ALA A 76 3.78 11.05 8.18
C ALA A 76 4.68 9.81 8.02
N VAL A 77 5.97 9.95 8.34
CA VAL A 77 6.95 8.86 8.28
C VAL A 77 7.12 8.30 9.68
N SER A 78 6.20 7.44 10.08
CA SER A 78 6.20 6.84 11.42
C SER A 78 5.47 5.49 11.37
N LYS A 79 5.79 4.65 12.34
CA LYS A 79 5.14 3.34 12.46
C LYS A 79 3.64 3.46 12.66
N ILE A 80 3.20 4.41 13.48
CA ILE A 80 1.78 4.58 13.77
C ILE A 80 0.99 5.01 12.52
N ILE A 81 1.57 5.89 11.71
CA ILE A 81 0.90 6.33 10.49
C ILE A 81 0.91 5.20 9.44
N ALA A 82 2.00 4.48 9.28
CA ALA A 82 2.05 3.30 8.40
C ALA A 82 1.02 2.25 8.83
N TYR A 83 0.89 2.00 10.13
CA TYR A 83 -0.10 1.06 10.64
C TYR A 83 -1.52 1.53 10.31
N ASN A 84 -1.81 2.80 10.53
CA ASN A 84 -3.14 3.34 10.22
C ASN A 84 -3.44 3.31 8.73
N MET A 85 -2.44 3.58 7.88
CA MET A 85 -2.59 3.46 6.44
C MET A 85 -2.97 2.03 6.05
N ALA A 86 -2.23 1.04 6.56
CA ALA A 86 -2.47 -0.37 6.25
C ALA A 86 -3.83 -0.83 6.77
N SER A 87 -4.16 -0.52 8.01
CA SER A 87 -5.42 -0.93 8.63
C SER A 87 -6.62 -0.30 7.92
N ASN A 88 -6.53 0.98 7.61
CA ASN A 88 -7.66 1.70 7.01
C ASN A 88 -7.87 1.33 5.54
N VAL A 89 -6.79 1.11 4.76
CA VAL A 89 -6.94 0.66 3.38
C VAL A 89 -7.48 -0.77 3.32
N LEU A 90 -7.09 -1.61 4.25
CA LEU A 90 -7.60 -2.97 4.35
C LEU A 90 -9.13 -2.96 4.46
N ASN A 91 -9.65 -2.14 5.36
CA ASN A 91 -11.08 -2.00 5.58
C ASN A 91 -11.77 -1.31 4.39
N LEU A 92 -11.17 -0.25 3.87
CA LEU A 92 -11.74 0.50 2.75
C LEU A 92 -11.93 -0.37 1.51
N MET A 93 -10.97 -1.23 1.22
CA MET A 93 -10.99 -2.09 0.04
C MET A 93 -11.59 -3.47 0.31
N SER A 94 -11.97 -3.77 1.53
CA SER A 94 -12.47 -5.09 1.93
C SER A 94 -11.52 -6.20 1.50
N ALA A 95 -10.22 -5.96 1.67
CA ALA A 95 -9.19 -6.91 1.29
C ALA A 95 -8.81 -7.81 2.47
N ASP A 96 -7.99 -8.82 2.19
CA ASP A 96 -7.53 -9.78 3.21
C ASP A 96 -6.17 -9.38 3.76
N ILE A 97 -5.33 -8.79 2.91
CA ILE A 97 -3.97 -8.37 3.25
C ILE A 97 -3.76 -6.96 2.74
N SER A 98 -3.09 -6.14 3.54
CA SER A 98 -2.71 -4.79 3.11
C SER A 98 -1.23 -4.54 3.34
N ILE A 99 -0.67 -3.70 2.48
CA ILE A 99 0.71 -3.23 2.59
C ILE A 99 0.67 -1.71 2.50
N ALA A 100 1.30 -1.05 3.46
CA ALA A 100 1.41 0.40 3.44
C ALA A 100 2.86 0.82 3.36
N VAL A 101 3.12 1.86 2.57
CA VAL A 101 4.47 2.43 2.43
C VAL A 101 4.39 3.93 2.64
N THR A 102 5.18 4.42 3.59
CA THR A 102 5.38 5.85 3.80
C THR A 102 6.87 6.12 3.97
N GLY A 103 7.31 7.31 3.60
CA GLY A 103 8.72 7.65 3.65
C GLY A 103 8.98 8.98 2.97
N ILE A 104 10.27 9.30 2.82
CA ILE A 104 10.71 10.49 2.12
C ILE A 104 11.33 10.05 0.79
N ALA A 105 10.77 10.57 -0.31
CA ALA A 105 11.19 10.18 -1.66
C ALA A 105 12.16 11.20 -2.26
N GLY A 106 13.32 11.33 -1.68
CA GLY A 106 14.34 12.22 -2.20
C GLY A 106 14.76 13.29 -1.23
N PRO A 107 15.65 14.21 -1.64
CA PRO A 107 16.25 15.19 -0.75
C PRO A 107 15.37 16.41 -0.47
N SER A 108 14.24 16.52 -1.13
CA SER A 108 13.38 17.69 -0.98
C SER A 108 12.00 17.35 -0.46
#